data_fa7091084ee1e188ee5066ef7dc75d78
#
_entry.id   fa7091084ee1e188ee5066ef7dc75d78
#
_cell.length_a   1.000
_cell.length_b   1.000
_cell.length_c   1.000
_cell.angle_alpha   90.00
_cell.angle_beta   90.00
_cell.angle_gamma   90.00
#
_symmetry.space_group_name_H-M   'P 1'
#
loop_
_entity.id
_entity.type
_entity.pdbx_description
1 polymer ?
#
loop_
_entity_poly.entity_id
_entity_poly.type
_entity_poly.pdbx_seq_one_letter_code
_entity_poly.pdbx_strand_id
1 'polypeptide(L)'
;MENINIIIGRFQPFTLGHLKCAQFAQKELGVPTVICVIETKKQDARHPFLTTQIAKILDKMCKEEPSLAGWVLVKNADIVKNTEILRENGFNPISWSCGTDRYDVYKDMAKRYKDDANLDDNFQVLEIKRGSEDISATAVRNALRNDDEKTYKSMVPNAWKNQFNYLKSIIVSVKESLISLKDYLKESLQ
;
A
#
# COMPACT_ATOMS: atom_id res chain seq x y z
N MET A 1 -9.25 12.86 -18.83
CA MET A 1 -8.83 12.09 -17.65
C MET A 1 -8.62 10.65 -18.07
N GLU A 2 -7.56 10.01 -17.58
CA GLU A 2 -7.25 8.61 -17.84
C GLU A 2 -8.06 7.72 -16.91
N ASN A 3 -8.73 6.70 -17.45
CA ASN A 3 -9.45 5.71 -16.63
C ASN A 3 -8.44 4.82 -15.90
N ILE A 4 -8.63 4.67 -14.59
CA ILE A 4 -7.72 3.91 -13.73
C ILE A 4 -8.47 3.01 -12.75
N ASN A 5 -7.78 1.97 -12.30
CA ASN A 5 -8.07 1.28 -11.05
C ASN A 5 -7.33 1.95 -9.88
N ILE A 6 -7.83 1.81 -8.67
CA ILE A 6 -7.14 2.26 -7.46
C ILE A 6 -6.88 1.12 -6.50
N ILE A 7 -5.76 1.21 -5.77
CA ILE A 7 -5.49 0.45 -4.56
C ILE A 7 -5.11 1.42 -3.45
N ILE A 8 -5.60 1.20 -2.22
CA ILE A 8 -5.38 2.12 -1.10
C ILE A 8 -4.73 1.39 0.06
N GLY A 9 -3.68 1.97 0.62
CA GLY A 9 -3.00 1.39 1.78
C GLY A 9 -1.80 2.19 2.27
N ARG A 10 -1.20 1.74 3.38
CA ARG A 10 0.08 2.28 3.89
C ARG A 10 1.30 1.64 3.24
N PHE A 11 1.12 0.45 2.65
CA PHE A 11 2.18 -0.30 1.95
C PHE A 11 3.48 -0.44 2.77
N GLN A 12 3.41 -1.15 3.86
CA GLN A 12 4.45 -1.29 4.88
C GLN A 12 5.15 -2.68 4.90
N PRO A 13 5.93 -3.08 3.85
CA PRO A 13 6.12 -2.41 2.56
C PRO A 13 5.07 -2.83 1.51
N PHE A 14 5.24 -2.35 0.27
CA PHE A 14 4.49 -2.85 -0.88
C PHE A 14 4.92 -4.28 -1.21
N THR A 15 3.97 -5.16 -1.51
CA THR A 15 4.21 -6.60 -1.71
C THR A 15 3.72 -7.07 -3.08
N LEU A 16 4.14 -8.27 -3.50
CA LEU A 16 3.58 -8.92 -4.69
C LEU A 16 2.06 -9.13 -4.60
N GLY A 17 1.51 -9.27 -3.38
CA GLY A 17 0.05 -9.33 -3.21
C GLY A 17 -0.65 -8.02 -3.64
N HIS A 18 -0.05 -6.87 -3.35
CA HIS A 18 -0.56 -5.57 -3.83
C HIS A 18 -0.39 -5.43 -5.35
N LEU A 19 0.75 -5.89 -5.91
CA LEU A 19 0.98 -5.85 -7.35
C LEU A 19 0.00 -6.73 -8.10
N LYS A 20 -0.35 -7.90 -7.58
CA LYS A 20 -1.40 -8.77 -8.16
C LYS A 20 -2.75 -8.05 -8.28
N CYS A 21 -3.09 -7.16 -7.34
CA CYS A 21 -4.31 -6.34 -7.45
C CYS A 21 -4.28 -5.43 -8.69
N ALA A 22 -3.14 -4.78 -8.96
CA ALA A 22 -2.97 -3.92 -10.12
C ALA A 22 -2.97 -4.73 -11.44
N GLN A 23 -2.24 -5.83 -11.46
CA GLN A 23 -2.17 -6.72 -12.63
C GLN A 23 -3.53 -7.34 -12.97
N PHE A 24 -4.33 -7.68 -11.96
CA PHE A 24 -5.69 -8.20 -12.14
C PHE A 24 -6.59 -7.14 -12.77
N ALA A 25 -6.59 -5.90 -12.26
CA ALA A 25 -7.39 -4.82 -12.82
C ALA A 25 -6.99 -4.51 -14.28
N GLN A 26 -5.69 -4.50 -14.58
CA GLN A 26 -5.21 -4.33 -15.96
C GLN A 26 -5.69 -5.44 -16.89
N LYS A 27 -5.67 -6.69 -16.41
CA LYS A 27 -6.15 -7.84 -17.18
C LYS A 27 -7.66 -7.79 -17.43
N GLU A 28 -8.45 -7.50 -16.40
CA GLU A 28 -9.92 -7.56 -16.47
C GLU A 28 -10.56 -6.32 -17.12
N LEU A 29 -9.99 -5.14 -16.87
CA LEU A 29 -10.57 -3.86 -17.29
C LEU A 29 -9.72 -3.11 -18.33
N GLY A 30 -8.50 -3.56 -18.61
CA GLY A 30 -7.58 -2.90 -19.55
C GLY A 30 -7.03 -1.57 -19.03
N VAL A 31 -7.15 -1.26 -17.72
CA VAL A 31 -6.72 0.02 -17.14
C VAL A 31 -5.55 -0.14 -16.17
N PRO A 32 -4.62 0.81 -16.12
CA PRO A 32 -3.55 0.79 -15.13
C PRO A 32 -4.08 1.18 -13.74
N THR A 33 -3.28 0.95 -12.72
CA THR A 33 -3.62 1.24 -11.33
C THR A 33 -2.83 2.43 -10.80
N VAL A 34 -3.50 3.34 -10.09
CA VAL A 34 -2.86 4.36 -9.25
C VAL A 34 -2.87 3.88 -7.79
N ILE A 35 -1.71 3.99 -7.14
CA ILE A 35 -1.53 3.61 -5.74
C ILE A 35 -1.87 4.82 -4.85
N CYS A 36 -2.95 4.75 -4.08
CA CYS A 36 -3.29 5.76 -3.07
C CYS A 36 -2.56 5.42 -1.76
N VAL A 37 -1.44 6.08 -1.50
CA VAL A 37 -0.58 5.83 -0.34
C VAL A 37 -1.09 6.63 0.85
N ILE A 38 -1.60 5.95 1.88
CA ILE A 38 -1.96 6.60 3.15
C ILE A 38 -0.68 7.03 3.85
N GLU A 39 -0.56 8.33 4.10
CA GLU A 39 0.64 8.95 4.67
C GLU A 39 1.00 8.35 6.04
N THR A 40 2.25 7.96 6.19
CA THR A 40 2.85 7.55 7.47
C THR A 40 3.86 8.62 7.89
N LYS A 41 3.46 9.44 8.87
CA LYS A 41 4.28 10.53 9.44
C LYS A 41 5.06 10.11 10.67
N LYS A 42 4.60 9.06 11.36
CA LYS A 42 5.18 8.57 12.61
C LYS A 42 5.37 7.07 12.54
N GLN A 43 6.57 6.64 12.91
CA GLN A 43 6.94 5.22 12.89
C GLN A 43 6.43 4.50 14.12
N ASP A 44 6.00 3.26 13.93
CA ASP A 44 5.66 2.30 14.97
C ASP A 44 6.00 0.87 14.53
N ALA A 45 5.76 -0.12 15.38
CA ALA A 45 6.06 -1.52 15.07
C ALA A 45 5.27 -2.09 13.88
N ARG A 46 4.08 -1.53 13.59
CA ARG A 46 3.24 -1.93 12.44
C ARG A 46 3.55 -1.11 11.18
N HIS A 47 3.96 0.14 11.36
CA HIS A 47 4.22 1.11 10.30
C HIS A 47 5.64 1.66 10.44
N PRO A 48 6.68 0.82 10.23
CA PRO A 48 8.06 1.22 10.46
C PRO A 48 8.62 2.17 9.39
N PHE A 49 7.98 2.28 8.23
CA PHE A 49 8.49 3.09 7.13
C PHE A 49 7.70 4.40 7.00
N LEU A 50 8.36 5.54 7.14
CA LEU A 50 7.78 6.84 6.76
C LEU A 50 7.53 6.86 5.25
N THR A 51 6.48 7.53 4.82
CA THR A 51 6.18 7.65 3.37
C THR A 51 7.36 8.25 2.62
N THR A 52 8.05 9.24 3.18
CA THR A 52 9.25 9.86 2.60
C THR A 52 10.42 8.88 2.40
N GLN A 53 10.54 7.85 3.23
CA GLN A 53 11.59 6.84 3.12
C GLN A 53 11.34 5.86 1.97
N ILE A 54 10.07 5.61 1.61
CA ILE A 54 9.69 4.66 0.56
C ILE A 54 9.30 5.33 -0.76
N ALA A 55 9.16 6.65 -0.81
CA ALA A 55 8.70 7.39 -1.99
C ALA A 55 9.52 7.08 -3.25
N LYS A 56 10.87 7.13 -3.16
CA LYS A 56 11.76 6.82 -4.29
C LYS A 56 11.64 5.38 -4.79
N ILE A 57 11.30 4.44 -3.90
CA ILE A 57 11.09 3.03 -4.26
C ILE A 57 9.76 2.90 -5.01
N LEU A 58 8.71 3.62 -4.55
CA LEU A 58 7.43 3.68 -5.23
C LEU A 58 7.56 4.33 -6.62
N ASP A 59 8.29 5.44 -6.74
CA ASP A 59 8.57 6.08 -8.04
C ASP A 59 9.23 5.14 -9.03
N LYS A 60 10.26 4.40 -8.56
CA LYS A 60 10.95 3.40 -9.37
C LYS A 60 10.02 2.28 -9.78
N MET A 61 9.25 1.74 -8.84
CA MET A 61 8.31 0.65 -9.10
C MET A 61 7.25 1.04 -10.14
N CYS A 62 6.65 2.24 -10.02
CA CYS A 62 5.68 2.71 -11.00
C CYS A 62 6.26 2.89 -12.41
N LYS A 63 7.57 3.12 -12.54
CA LYS A 63 8.25 3.17 -13.85
C LYS A 63 8.55 1.79 -14.43
N GLU A 64 8.75 0.79 -13.57
CA GLU A 64 9.13 -0.57 -13.98
C GLU A 64 7.93 -1.48 -14.22
N GLU A 65 6.77 -1.19 -13.63
CA GLU A 65 5.58 -2.05 -13.65
C GLU A 65 4.48 -1.45 -14.54
N PRO A 66 4.24 -2.00 -15.74
CA PRO A 66 3.26 -1.45 -16.69
C PRO A 66 1.82 -1.41 -16.18
N SER A 67 1.51 -2.22 -15.17
CA SER A 67 0.20 -2.22 -14.51
C SER A 67 -0.02 -1.04 -13.57
N LEU A 68 1.00 -0.18 -13.35
CA LEU A 68 0.95 0.97 -12.48
C LEU A 68 1.08 2.27 -13.26
N ALA A 69 0.12 3.21 -13.10
CA ALA A 69 0.19 4.55 -13.69
C ALA A 69 0.94 5.54 -12.80
N GLY A 70 1.07 5.27 -11.50
CA GLY A 70 1.72 6.16 -10.55
C GLY A 70 1.21 5.96 -9.13
N TRP A 71 1.54 6.92 -8.27
CA TRP A 71 1.02 6.95 -6.91
C TRP A 71 0.69 8.37 -6.46
N VAL A 72 -0.28 8.49 -5.55
CA VAL A 72 -0.69 9.76 -4.92
C VAL A 72 -0.68 9.61 -3.41
N LEU A 73 -0.40 10.71 -2.71
CA LEU A 73 -0.46 10.76 -1.25
C LEU A 73 -1.88 11.06 -0.78
N VAL A 74 -2.40 10.26 0.13
CA VAL A 74 -3.74 10.44 0.72
C VAL A 74 -3.66 10.41 2.24
N LYS A 75 -4.61 11.05 2.93
CA LYS A 75 -4.63 11.09 4.40
C LYS A 75 -5.19 9.81 5.02
N ASN A 76 -6.19 9.22 4.38
CA ASN A 76 -6.91 8.04 4.85
C ASN A 76 -7.60 7.33 3.68
N ALA A 77 -8.42 6.32 3.96
CA ALA A 77 -9.18 5.59 2.95
C ALA A 77 -10.56 6.25 2.62
N ASP A 78 -10.68 7.55 2.73
CA ASP A 78 -11.87 8.32 2.37
C ASP A 78 -12.02 8.37 0.84
N ILE A 79 -13.02 7.66 0.32
CA ILE A 79 -13.20 7.52 -1.13
C ILE A 79 -13.54 8.86 -1.79
N VAL A 80 -14.30 9.75 -1.13
CA VAL A 80 -14.69 11.06 -1.69
C VAL A 80 -13.46 11.92 -1.92
N LYS A 81 -12.66 12.13 -0.86
CA LYS A 81 -11.44 12.93 -0.95
C LYS A 81 -10.38 12.34 -1.86
N ASN A 82 -10.28 11.02 -1.88
CA ASN A 82 -9.28 10.35 -2.71
C ASN A 82 -9.64 10.43 -4.19
N THR A 83 -10.93 10.36 -4.56
CA THR A 83 -11.36 10.58 -5.95
C THR A 83 -11.18 12.02 -6.40
N GLU A 84 -11.37 13.01 -5.53
CA GLU A 84 -11.05 14.42 -5.81
C GLU A 84 -9.56 14.58 -6.12
N ILE A 85 -8.66 14.09 -5.25
CA ILE A 85 -7.20 14.15 -5.46
C ILE A 85 -6.81 13.47 -6.79
N LEU A 86 -7.39 12.32 -7.09
CA LEU A 86 -7.10 11.60 -8.34
C LEU A 86 -7.53 12.40 -9.57
N ARG A 87 -8.70 13.02 -9.55
CA ARG A 87 -9.18 13.84 -10.66
C ARG A 87 -8.36 15.11 -10.87
N GLU A 88 -7.93 15.76 -9.80
CA GLU A 88 -7.00 16.89 -9.85
C GLU A 88 -5.67 16.50 -10.51
N ASN A 89 -5.27 15.23 -10.40
CA ASN A 89 -4.08 14.68 -11.07
C ASN A 89 -4.37 14.07 -12.46
N GLY A 90 -5.55 14.29 -13.03
CA GLY A 90 -5.90 13.86 -14.39
C GLY A 90 -6.44 12.44 -14.51
N PHE A 91 -6.69 11.74 -13.40
CA PHE A 91 -7.18 10.38 -13.35
C PHE A 91 -8.68 10.29 -13.11
N ASN A 92 -9.35 9.32 -13.74
CA ASN A 92 -10.73 8.96 -13.49
C ASN A 92 -10.80 7.54 -12.90
N PRO A 93 -11.03 7.37 -11.59
CA PRO A 93 -11.14 6.05 -10.99
C PRO A 93 -12.44 5.37 -11.43
N ILE A 94 -12.32 4.21 -12.09
CA ILE A 94 -13.45 3.37 -12.52
C ILE A 94 -13.55 2.06 -11.73
N SER A 95 -12.52 1.73 -10.94
CA SER A 95 -12.53 0.55 -10.07
C SER A 95 -11.63 0.69 -8.86
N TRP A 96 -11.89 -0.16 -7.86
CA TRP A 96 -11.11 -0.26 -6.63
C TRP A 96 -10.78 -1.72 -6.34
N SER A 97 -9.52 -2.11 -6.46
CA SER A 97 -9.08 -3.48 -6.19
C SER A 97 -8.65 -3.66 -4.73
N CYS A 98 -9.05 -4.77 -4.13
CA CYS A 98 -8.66 -5.12 -2.76
C CYS A 98 -8.63 -6.64 -2.54
N GLY A 99 -8.01 -7.06 -1.45
CA GLY A 99 -8.14 -8.44 -0.98
C GLY A 99 -9.51 -8.74 -0.38
N THR A 100 -9.85 -10.04 -0.26
CA THR A 100 -11.11 -10.53 0.31
C THR A 100 -11.45 -9.89 1.67
N ASP A 101 -10.44 -9.63 2.51
CA ASP A 101 -10.62 -9.05 3.85
C ASP A 101 -11.15 -7.61 3.85
N ARG A 102 -11.14 -6.93 2.71
CA ARG A 102 -11.63 -5.55 2.53
C ARG A 102 -12.79 -5.43 1.56
N TYR A 103 -13.10 -6.48 0.83
CA TYR A 103 -14.04 -6.43 -0.29
C TYR A 103 -15.41 -5.87 0.11
N ASP A 104 -16.04 -6.47 1.12
CA ASP A 104 -17.38 -6.04 1.54
C ASP A 104 -17.39 -4.61 2.05
N VAL A 105 -16.38 -4.22 2.85
CA VAL A 105 -16.25 -2.85 3.37
C VAL A 105 -16.12 -1.85 2.22
N TYR A 106 -15.29 -2.14 1.23
CA TYR A 106 -15.06 -1.21 0.10
C TYR A 106 -16.26 -1.15 -0.84
N LYS A 107 -16.95 -2.28 -1.03
CA LYS A 107 -18.19 -2.33 -1.78
C LYS A 107 -19.30 -1.49 -1.14
N ASP A 108 -19.46 -1.59 0.18
CA ASP A 108 -20.41 -0.78 0.93
C ASP A 108 -20.04 0.71 0.89
N MET A 109 -18.76 1.05 1.01
CA MET A 109 -18.28 2.43 0.89
C MET A 109 -18.55 3.00 -0.50
N ALA A 110 -18.20 2.28 -1.56
CA ALA A 110 -18.43 2.71 -2.93
C ALA A 110 -19.92 2.93 -3.21
N LYS A 111 -20.80 2.05 -2.71
CA LYS A 111 -22.26 2.21 -2.83
C LYS A 111 -22.78 3.40 -2.04
N ARG A 112 -22.35 3.56 -0.78
CA ARG A 112 -22.83 4.61 0.13
C ARG A 112 -22.43 6.01 -0.32
N TYR A 113 -21.22 6.17 -0.83
CA TYR A 113 -20.64 7.46 -1.20
C TYR A 113 -20.56 7.66 -2.71
N LYS A 114 -21.38 6.91 -3.49
CA LYS A 114 -21.34 6.96 -4.95
C LYS A 114 -21.52 8.38 -5.49
N ASP A 115 -22.56 9.05 -5.04
CA ASP A 115 -22.91 10.39 -5.51
C ASP A 115 -21.90 11.44 -4.97
N ASP A 116 -21.55 11.37 -3.69
CA ASP A 116 -20.58 12.28 -3.06
C ASP A 116 -19.19 12.19 -3.71
N ALA A 117 -18.77 10.99 -4.08
CA ALA A 117 -17.51 10.75 -4.77
C ALA A 117 -17.64 10.88 -6.30
N ASN A 118 -18.85 11.18 -6.81
CA ASN A 118 -19.15 11.24 -8.23
C ASN A 118 -18.63 10.01 -9.00
N LEU A 119 -18.86 8.80 -8.46
CA LEU A 119 -18.43 7.56 -9.10
C LEU A 119 -19.35 7.23 -10.28
N ASP A 120 -18.73 6.71 -11.35
CA ASP A 120 -19.48 6.23 -12.51
C ASP A 120 -20.47 5.11 -12.13
N ASP A 121 -21.57 4.98 -12.87
CA ASP A 121 -22.56 3.91 -12.67
C ASP A 121 -21.93 2.51 -12.79
N ASN A 122 -20.90 2.38 -13.58
CA ASN A 122 -20.15 1.16 -13.81
C ASN A 122 -18.94 0.99 -12.87
N PHE A 123 -18.79 1.83 -11.84
CA PHE A 123 -17.69 1.70 -10.88
C PHE A 123 -17.71 0.33 -10.19
N GLN A 124 -16.58 -0.35 -10.18
CA GLN A 124 -16.47 -1.72 -9.67
C GLN A 124 -15.50 -1.82 -8.51
N VAL A 125 -15.85 -2.60 -7.50
CA VAL A 125 -14.89 -3.09 -6.50
C VAL A 125 -14.46 -4.50 -6.91
N LEU A 126 -13.17 -4.69 -7.14
CA LEU A 126 -12.58 -5.95 -7.60
C LEU A 126 -12.00 -6.72 -6.42
N GLU A 127 -12.55 -7.90 -6.18
CA GLU A 127 -12.03 -8.82 -5.17
C GLU A 127 -10.87 -9.64 -5.72
N ILE A 128 -9.72 -9.58 -5.09
CA ILE A 128 -8.59 -10.45 -5.38
C ILE A 128 -8.46 -11.49 -4.27
N LYS A 129 -8.83 -12.72 -4.59
CA LYS A 129 -8.69 -13.84 -3.67
C LYS A 129 -7.21 -14.14 -3.41
N ARG A 130 -6.84 -14.23 -2.14
CA ARG A 130 -5.49 -14.62 -1.76
C ARG A 130 -5.26 -16.07 -2.17
N GLY A 131 -4.14 -16.34 -2.82
CA GLY A 131 -3.68 -17.71 -3.05
C GLY A 131 -3.16 -18.35 -1.76
N SER A 132 -2.72 -19.60 -1.85
CA SER A 132 -2.13 -20.37 -0.73
C SER A 132 -0.81 -19.79 -0.19
N GLU A 133 -0.20 -18.85 -0.92
CA GLU A 133 1.03 -18.17 -0.50
C GLU A 133 0.69 -17.00 0.44
N ASP A 134 1.22 -17.03 1.65
CA ASP A 134 1.02 -15.97 2.66
C ASP A 134 1.92 -14.74 2.39
N ILE A 135 1.67 -14.07 1.26
CA ILE A 135 2.37 -12.83 0.90
C ILE A 135 1.68 -11.65 1.58
N SER A 136 2.17 -11.31 2.76
CA SER A 136 1.67 -10.17 3.53
C SER A 136 2.79 -9.19 3.89
N ALA A 137 2.45 -7.92 4.10
CA ALA A 137 3.41 -6.93 4.59
C ALA A 137 3.98 -7.33 5.97
N THR A 138 3.24 -8.09 6.76
CA THR A 138 3.70 -8.63 8.05
C THR A 138 4.78 -9.70 7.84
N ALA A 139 4.57 -10.64 6.92
CA ALA A 139 5.57 -11.66 6.58
C ALA A 139 6.86 -11.00 6.05
N VAL A 140 6.75 -9.98 5.19
CA VAL A 140 7.91 -9.22 4.69
C VAL A 140 8.66 -8.53 5.83
N ARG A 141 7.96 -7.88 6.78
CA ARG A 141 8.62 -7.26 7.95
C ARG A 141 9.28 -8.29 8.86
N ASN A 142 8.72 -9.48 8.98
CA ASN A 142 9.33 -10.57 9.75
C ASN A 142 10.61 -11.08 9.07
N ALA A 143 10.61 -11.24 7.75
CA ALA A 143 11.82 -11.61 7.00
C ALA A 143 12.95 -10.56 7.20
N LEU A 144 12.62 -9.26 7.17
CA LEU A 144 13.56 -8.17 7.45
C LEU A 144 14.11 -8.25 8.90
N ARG A 145 13.27 -8.55 9.90
CA ARG A 145 13.69 -8.68 11.32
C ARG A 145 14.57 -9.89 11.57
N ASN A 146 14.33 -10.97 10.82
CA ASN A 146 15.05 -12.25 10.98
C ASN A 146 16.26 -12.36 10.05
N ASP A 147 16.61 -11.29 9.33
CA ASP A 147 17.72 -11.27 8.37
C ASP A 147 17.56 -12.28 7.22
N ASP A 148 16.33 -12.60 6.86
CA ASP A 148 15.99 -13.55 5.80
C ASP A 148 15.76 -12.83 4.46
N GLU A 149 16.86 -12.50 3.80
CA GLU A 149 16.85 -11.79 2.51
C GLU A 149 16.18 -12.62 1.41
N LYS A 150 16.32 -13.95 1.44
CA LYS A 150 15.75 -14.85 0.43
C LYS A 150 14.20 -14.79 0.48
N THR A 151 13.62 -14.96 1.66
CA THR A 151 12.18 -14.87 1.87
C THR A 151 11.66 -13.46 1.56
N TYR A 152 12.38 -12.41 1.99
CA TYR A 152 12.03 -11.03 1.64
C TYR A 152 11.92 -10.85 0.11
N LYS A 153 12.95 -11.23 -0.65
CA LYS A 153 12.99 -11.06 -2.11
C LYS A 153 11.91 -11.83 -2.86
N SER A 154 11.42 -12.94 -2.29
CA SER A 154 10.32 -13.71 -2.89
C SER A 154 8.95 -13.06 -2.74
N MET A 155 8.79 -12.07 -1.85
CA MET A 155 7.51 -11.46 -1.52
C MET A 155 7.32 -10.04 -2.04
N VAL A 156 8.36 -9.42 -2.60
CA VAL A 156 8.33 -8.01 -3.02
C VAL A 156 8.60 -7.85 -4.52
N PRO A 157 8.06 -6.77 -5.17
CA PRO A 157 8.38 -6.43 -6.55
C PRO A 157 9.86 -6.12 -6.78
N ASN A 158 10.30 -6.16 -8.04
CA ASN A 158 11.72 -6.00 -8.39
C ASN A 158 12.36 -4.70 -7.84
N ALA A 159 11.66 -3.58 -7.90
CA ALA A 159 12.15 -2.30 -7.38
C ALA A 159 12.49 -2.35 -5.87
N TRP A 160 11.86 -3.25 -5.13
CA TRP A 160 12.04 -3.42 -3.68
C TRP A 160 13.13 -4.43 -3.32
N LYS A 161 13.47 -5.39 -4.22
CA LYS A 161 14.41 -6.48 -3.91
C LYS A 161 15.78 -6.02 -3.43
N ASN A 162 16.30 -4.93 -4.01
CA ASN A 162 17.61 -4.38 -3.65
C ASN A 162 17.57 -3.43 -2.43
N GLN A 163 16.41 -3.29 -1.79
CA GLN A 163 16.21 -2.41 -0.64
C GLN A 163 16.30 -3.14 0.71
N PHE A 164 16.66 -4.42 0.72
CA PHE A 164 16.67 -5.27 1.91
C PHE A 164 17.45 -4.62 3.07
N ASN A 165 18.72 -4.30 2.88
CA ASN A 165 19.57 -3.73 3.92
C ASN A 165 19.06 -2.36 4.39
N TYR A 166 18.59 -1.51 3.47
CA TYR A 166 18.02 -0.21 3.80
C TYR A 166 16.77 -0.34 4.68
N LEU A 167 15.81 -1.17 4.27
CA LEU A 167 14.57 -1.36 5.02
C LEU A 167 14.80 -2.09 6.35
N LYS A 168 15.76 -3.05 6.40
CA LYS A 168 16.17 -3.71 7.63
C LYS A 168 16.74 -2.71 8.63
N SER A 169 17.61 -1.79 8.21
CA SER A 169 18.19 -0.77 9.10
C SER A 169 17.11 0.12 9.73
N ILE A 170 16.07 0.48 8.98
CA ILE A 170 14.93 1.24 9.50
C ILE A 170 14.16 0.44 10.57
N ILE A 171 13.85 -0.83 10.33
CA ILE A 171 13.12 -1.67 11.29
C ILE A 171 13.91 -1.85 12.60
N VAL A 172 15.21 -2.02 12.51
CA VAL A 172 16.10 -2.17 13.70
C VAL A 172 16.08 -0.87 14.50
N SER A 173 16.29 0.29 13.87
CA SER A 173 16.30 1.59 14.55
C SER A 173 14.96 1.91 15.25
N VAL A 174 13.82 1.58 14.63
CA VAL A 174 12.50 1.75 15.23
C VAL A 174 12.33 0.85 16.48
N LYS A 175 12.83 -0.39 16.44
CA LYS A 175 12.78 -1.31 17.58
C LYS A 175 13.60 -0.77 18.75
N GLU A 176 14.82 -0.32 18.49
CA GLU A 176 15.72 0.25 19.51
C GLU A 176 15.11 1.50 20.16
N SER A 177 14.53 2.41 19.38
CA SER A 177 13.86 3.60 19.90
C SER A 177 12.67 3.26 20.80
N LEU A 178 11.88 2.21 20.47
CA LEU A 178 10.75 1.76 21.25
C LEU A 178 11.19 1.08 22.57
N ILE A 179 12.32 0.38 22.60
CA ILE A 179 12.90 -0.23 23.79
C ILE A 179 13.36 0.88 24.73
N SER A 180 14.18 1.82 24.25
CA SER A 180 14.69 2.95 25.02
C SER A 180 13.57 3.79 25.67
N LEU A 181 12.47 4.04 24.93
CA LEU A 181 11.31 4.76 25.49
C LEU A 181 10.63 3.96 26.61
N LYS A 182 10.49 2.65 26.48
CA LYS A 182 9.91 1.78 27.52
C LYS A 182 10.75 1.76 28.78
N ASP A 183 12.06 1.72 28.64
CA ASP A 183 12.98 1.72 29.77
C ASP A 183 12.97 3.07 30.50
N TYR A 184 13.00 4.19 29.76
CA TYR A 184 12.82 5.53 30.32
C TYR A 184 11.49 5.69 31.09
N LEU A 185 10.38 5.19 30.54
CA LEU A 185 9.08 5.27 31.21
C LEU A 185 9.02 4.41 32.48
N LYS A 186 9.74 3.28 32.55
CA LYS A 186 9.84 2.47 33.77
C LYS A 186 10.64 3.18 34.86
N GLU A 187 11.72 3.86 34.50
CA GLU A 187 12.56 4.61 35.44
C GLU A 187 11.84 5.85 35.98
N SER A 188 11.02 6.51 35.16
CA SER A 188 10.28 7.71 35.55
C SER A 188 9.03 7.45 36.40
N LEU A 189 8.61 6.18 36.55
CA LEU A 189 7.46 5.75 37.37
C LEU A 189 7.87 5.09 38.71
N GLN A 190 9.19 5.00 39.01
CA GLN A 190 9.75 4.58 40.28
C GLN A 190 10.12 5.79 41.12
#